data_3c66d982235baf1dd76f8cc155d133ef
#
_entry.id   3c66d982235baf1dd76f8cc155d133ef
#
_cell.length_a   1.000
_cell.length_b   1.000
_cell.length_c   1.000
_cell.angle_alpha   90.00
_cell.angle_beta   90.00
_cell.angle_gamma   90.00
#
_symmetry.space_group_name_H-M   'P 1'
#
loop_
_entity.id
_entity.type
_entity.pdbx_description
1 polymer ?
#
loop_
_entity_poly.entity_id
_entity_poly.type
_entity_poly.pdbx_seq_one_letter_code
_entity_poly.pdbx_strand_id
1 'polypeptide(L)'
;MSTTFTIGPLAKATDTKTVTIRYYEELGLLCSVARTAAGYRLYTDKEHDRLLFIRRCRALGFSLDDIRGLLGLADRQEASCAALDAKVDEQLEQVRIRLRDLYAME
;
A
#
# COMPACT_ATOMS: atom_id res chain seq x y z
N MET A 1 -14.79 -9.67 11.43
CA MET A 1 -14.95 -8.30 11.96
C MET A 1 -13.74 -7.47 11.61
N SER A 2 -13.98 -6.29 11.07
CA SER A 2 -12.88 -5.40 10.72
C SER A 2 -12.41 -4.66 11.97
N THR A 3 -11.10 -4.63 12.17
CA THR A 3 -10.47 -3.84 13.23
C THR A 3 -10.23 -2.43 12.70
N THR A 4 -10.50 -1.43 13.52
CA THR A 4 -10.19 -0.04 13.18
C THR A 4 -9.05 0.47 14.05
N PHE A 5 -8.24 1.35 13.47
CA PHE A 5 -7.08 1.94 14.13
C PHE A 5 -7.12 3.46 13.96
N THR A 6 -6.77 4.19 15.00
CA THR A 6 -6.31 5.56 14.84
C THR A 6 -4.83 5.51 14.45
N ILE A 7 -4.23 6.68 14.12
CA ILE A 7 -2.87 6.70 13.56
C ILE A 7 -1.81 6.14 14.51
N GLY A 8 -1.93 6.40 15.82
CA GLY A 8 -0.96 5.91 16.81
C GLY A 8 -0.90 4.39 16.86
N PRO A 9 -2.02 3.70 17.12
CA PRO A 9 -2.07 2.24 17.09
C PRO A 9 -1.67 1.64 15.74
N LEU A 10 -2.05 2.28 14.64
CA LEU A 10 -1.66 1.82 13.31
C LEU A 10 -0.15 1.88 13.12
N ALA A 11 0.46 2.98 13.53
CA ALA A 11 1.91 3.17 13.48
C ALA A 11 2.63 2.09 14.27
N LYS A 12 2.15 1.81 15.47
CA LYS A 12 2.73 0.78 16.33
C LYS A 12 2.58 -0.62 15.73
N ALA A 13 1.39 -0.94 15.21
CA ALA A 13 1.12 -2.26 14.63
C ALA A 13 1.95 -2.54 13.37
N THR A 14 2.29 -1.51 12.61
CA THR A 14 3.06 -1.63 11.37
C THR A 14 4.52 -1.25 11.54
N ASP A 15 4.93 -0.89 12.74
CA ASP A 15 6.29 -0.41 13.03
C ASP A 15 6.70 0.73 12.08
N THR A 16 5.77 1.65 11.85
CA THR A 16 5.94 2.79 10.95
C THR A 16 5.68 4.06 11.76
N LYS A 17 6.45 5.11 11.51
CA LYS A 17 6.27 6.38 12.21
C LYS A 17 5.00 7.08 11.73
N THR A 18 4.31 7.78 12.64
CA THR A 18 3.09 8.53 12.30
C THR A 18 3.35 9.57 11.20
N VAL A 19 4.51 10.21 11.23
CA VAL A 19 4.93 11.16 10.18
C VAL A 19 5.00 10.48 8.83
N THR A 20 5.52 9.27 8.78
CA THR A 20 5.63 8.49 7.54
C THR A 20 4.25 8.11 7.01
N ILE A 21 3.32 7.72 7.89
CA ILE A 21 1.95 7.41 7.49
C ILE A 21 1.28 8.62 6.86
N ARG A 22 1.43 9.80 7.49
CA ARG A 22 0.89 11.06 6.96
C ARG A 22 1.49 11.39 5.60
N TYR A 23 2.78 11.18 5.45
CA TYR A 23 3.46 11.41 4.18
C TYR A 23 2.89 10.52 3.07
N TYR A 24 2.66 9.26 3.37
CA TYR A 24 2.05 8.33 2.41
C TYR A 24 0.62 8.75 2.05
N GLU A 25 -0.14 9.29 2.99
CA GLU A 25 -1.46 9.84 2.70
C GLU A 25 -1.37 11.03 1.75
N GLU A 26 -0.41 11.94 1.96
CA GLU A 26 -0.20 13.08 1.08
C GLU A 26 0.15 12.64 -0.34
N LEU A 27 0.87 11.55 -0.48
CA LEU A 27 1.23 10.99 -1.78
C LEU A 27 0.10 10.20 -2.43
N GLY A 28 -1.02 9.99 -1.72
CA GLY A 28 -2.12 9.21 -2.25
C GLY A 28 -1.94 7.71 -2.18
N LEU A 29 -0.93 7.24 -1.43
CA LEU A 29 -0.68 5.81 -1.26
C LEU A 29 -1.60 5.18 -0.22
N LEU A 30 -2.18 5.98 0.64
CA LEU A 30 -3.00 5.53 1.76
C LEU A 30 -4.13 6.53 1.97
N CYS A 31 -5.30 6.05 2.38
CA CYS A 31 -6.45 6.91 2.70
C CYS A 31 -7.11 6.45 3.98
N SER A 32 -7.45 7.38 4.86
CA SER A 32 -8.32 7.06 5.99
C SER A 32 -9.73 6.80 5.47
N VAL A 33 -10.43 5.86 6.10
CA VAL A 33 -11.79 5.50 5.66
C VAL A 33 -12.87 6.34 6.32
N ALA A 34 -12.56 6.91 7.49
CA ALA A 34 -13.52 7.69 8.27
C ALA A 34 -12.77 8.54 9.30
N ARG A 35 -13.52 9.29 10.10
CA ARG A 35 -12.98 10.01 11.25
C ARG A 35 -13.84 9.72 12.47
N THR A 36 -13.23 9.75 13.65
CA THR A 36 -13.97 9.66 14.91
C THR A 36 -14.77 10.93 15.14
N ALA A 37 -15.65 10.90 16.14
CA ALA A 37 -16.41 12.07 16.56
C ALA A 37 -15.48 13.23 16.97
N ALA A 38 -14.28 12.91 17.47
CA ALA A 38 -13.27 13.90 17.84
C ALA A 38 -12.43 14.38 16.66
N GLY A 39 -12.67 13.87 15.46
CA GLY A 39 -11.97 14.30 14.25
C GLY A 39 -10.70 13.51 13.93
N TYR A 40 -10.38 12.48 14.68
CA TYR A 40 -9.21 11.64 14.40
C TYR A 40 -9.49 10.71 13.22
N ARG A 41 -8.47 10.52 12.37
CA ARG A 41 -8.57 9.62 11.22
C ARG A 41 -8.65 8.17 11.67
N LEU A 42 -9.49 7.39 10.98
CA LEU A 42 -9.64 5.95 11.21
C LEU A 42 -9.15 5.16 10.01
N TYR A 43 -8.47 4.06 10.29
CA TYR A 43 -7.92 3.15 9.31
C TYR A 43 -8.42 1.74 9.60
N THR A 44 -8.58 0.92 8.57
CA THR A 44 -9.03 -0.46 8.69
C THR A 44 -7.87 -1.43 8.49
N ASP A 45 -8.18 -2.72 8.57
CA ASP A 45 -7.21 -3.77 8.26
C ASP A 45 -6.63 -3.63 6.85
N LYS A 46 -7.40 -3.10 5.92
CA LYS A 46 -6.95 -2.85 4.55
C LYS A 46 -5.76 -1.89 4.54
N GLU A 47 -5.85 -0.80 5.29
CA GLU A 47 -4.76 0.19 5.37
C GLU A 47 -3.57 -0.37 6.14
N HIS A 48 -3.82 -1.19 7.16
CA HIS A 48 -2.77 -1.88 7.89
C HIS A 48 -1.97 -2.78 6.94
N ASP A 49 -2.65 -3.61 6.16
CA ASP A 49 -2.01 -4.51 5.22
C ASP A 49 -1.29 -3.75 4.11
N ARG A 50 -1.88 -2.65 3.67
CA ARG A 50 -1.30 -1.78 2.65
C ARG A 50 0.02 -1.17 3.13
N LEU A 51 0.08 -0.72 4.38
CA LEU A 51 1.32 -0.22 4.98
C LEU A 51 2.39 -1.28 5.06
N LEU A 52 2.03 -2.50 5.45
CA LEU A 52 2.98 -3.62 5.48
C LEU A 52 3.53 -3.91 4.08
N PHE A 53 2.67 -3.87 3.09
CA PHE A 53 3.06 -4.06 1.69
C PHE A 53 4.05 -2.98 1.25
N ILE A 54 3.73 -1.70 1.51
CA ILE A 54 4.61 -0.57 1.17
C ILE A 54 5.97 -0.76 1.84
N ARG A 55 5.97 -1.14 3.10
CA ARG A 55 7.18 -1.32 3.87
C ARG A 55 8.06 -2.42 3.30
N ARG A 56 7.46 -3.56 2.93
CA ARG A 56 8.18 -4.67 2.30
C ARG A 56 8.77 -4.27 0.96
N CYS A 57 8.00 -3.57 0.15
CA CYS A 57 8.48 -3.08 -1.15
C CYS A 57 9.65 -2.12 -0.99
N ARG A 58 9.58 -1.21 -0.02
CA ARG A 58 10.68 -0.28 0.25
C ARG A 58 11.94 -1.02 0.70
N ALA A 59 11.78 -2.04 1.53
CA ALA A 59 12.90 -2.86 1.98
C ALA A 59 13.56 -3.61 0.82
N LEU A 60 12.80 -3.94 -0.22
CA LEU A 60 13.30 -4.61 -1.42
C LEU A 60 13.89 -3.63 -2.44
N GLY A 61 13.85 -2.34 -2.17
CA GLY A 61 14.43 -1.33 -3.05
C GLY A 61 13.48 -0.70 -4.06
N PHE A 62 12.18 -0.98 -3.96
CA PHE A 62 11.21 -0.33 -4.85
C PHE A 62 11.05 1.14 -4.49
N SER A 63 10.93 1.99 -5.51
CA SER A 63 10.64 3.40 -5.31
C SER A 63 9.17 3.59 -4.92
N LEU A 64 8.84 4.76 -4.36
CA LEU A 64 7.45 5.09 -4.06
C LEU A 64 6.59 5.16 -5.32
N ASP A 65 7.17 5.58 -6.45
CA ASP A 65 6.45 5.59 -7.73
C ASP A 65 6.11 4.17 -8.19
N ASP A 66 7.03 3.23 -8.04
CA ASP A 66 6.78 1.82 -8.33
C ASP A 66 5.64 1.29 -7.48
N ILE A 67 5.67 1.59 -6.18
CA ILE A 67 4.66 1.14 -5.24
C ILE A 67 3.31 1.76 -5.57
N ARG A 68 3.29 3.04 -5.93
CA ARG A 68 2.07 3.72 -6.34
C ARG A 68 1.44 3.03 -7.55
N GLY A 69 2.26 2.66 -8.53
CA GLY A 69 1.79 1.91 -9.68
C GLY A 69 1.14 0.59 -9.30
N LEU A 70 1.78 -0.17 -8.41
CA LEU A 70 1.26 -1.45 -7.94
C LEU A 70 -0.07 -1.29 -7.19
N LEU A 71 -0.15 -0.30 -6.29
CA LEU A 71 -1.37 -0.04 -5.53
C LEU A 71 -2.51 0.44 -6.44
N GLY A 72 -2.18 1.27 -7.42
CA GLY A 72 -3.15 1.73 -8.40
C GLY A 72 -3.75 0.59 -9.22
N LEU A 73 -2.92 -0.38 -9.60
CA LEU A 73 -3.37 -1.56 -10.31
C LEU A 73 -4.30 -2.41 -9.45
N ALA A 74 -3.94 -2.65 -8.20
CA ALA A 74 -4.76 -3.41 -7.27
C ALA A 74 -6.12 -2.75 -7.07
N ASP A 75 -6.14 -1.42 -6.89
CA ASP A 75 -7.37 -0.66 -6.72
C ASP A 75 -8.25 -0.74 -7.98
N ARG A 76 -7.65 -0.70 -9.15
CA ARG A 76 -8.37 -0.82 -10.42
C ARG A 76 -8.95 -2.21 -10.63
N GLN A 77 -8.23 -3.25 -10.20
CA GLN A 77 -8.74 -4.61 -10.27
C GLN A 77 -9.99 -4.79 -9.42
N GLU A 78 -10.04 -4.18 -8.26
CA GLU A 78 -11.22 -4.21 -7.40
C GLU A 78 -12.40 -3.44 -8.01
N ALA A 79 -12.09 -2.38 -8.76
CA ALA A 79 -13.11 -1.46 -9.26
C ALA A 79 -13.67 -1.84 -10.63
N SER A 80 -12.93 -2.57 -11.45
CA SER A 80 -13.37 -2.86 -12.82
C SER A 80 -12.76 -4.13 -13.37
N CYS A 81 -13.46 -4.66 -14.32
CA CYS A 81 -13.16 -5.93 -14.93
C CYS A 81 -12.25 -5.85 -16.14
N ALA A 82 -12.39 -6.82 -16.89
CA ALA A 82 -11.65 -7.37 -18.01
C ALA A 82 -10.92 -6.39 -18.96
N ALA A 83 -11.35 -5.15 -19.08
CA ALA A 83 -10.77 -4.20 -20.03
C ALA A 83 -9.33 -3.77 -19.68
N LEU A 84 -8.91 -3.97 -18.44
CA LEU A 84 -7.58 -3.58 -17.96
C LEU A 84 -6.65 -4.77 -17.75
N ASP A 85 -7.15 -5.99 -17.92
CA ASP A 85 -6.42 -7.21 -17.59
C ASP A 85 -5.06 -7.32 -18.28
N ALA A 86 -4.99 -6.98 -19.56
CA ALA A 86 -3.75 -7.09 -20.32
C ALA A 86 -2.65 -6.18 -19.76
N LYS A 87 -2.99 -4.94 -19.39
CA LYS A 87 -2.02 -4.01 -18.79
C LYS A 87 -1.63 -4.44 -17.39
N VAL A 88 -2.58 -4.94 -16.63
CA VAL A 88 -2.33 -5.43 -15.28
C VAL A 88 -1.35 -6.60 -15.32
N ASP A 89 -1.58 -7.57 -16.20
CA ASP A 89 -0.72 -8.73 -16.33
C ASP A 89 0.71 -8.33 -16.73
N GLU A 90 0.85 -7.40 -17.66
CA GLU A 90 2.15 -6.91 -18.10
C GLU A 90 2.93 -6.27 -16.94
N GLN A 91 2.31 -5.42 -16.15
CA GLN A 91 2.98 -4.76 -15.04
C GLN A 91 3.30 -5.70 -13.89
N LEU A 92 2.41 -6.66 -13.61
CA LEU A 92 2.68 -7.69 -12.62
C LEU A 92 3.86 -8.56 -13.04
N GLU A 93 3.98 -8.86 -14.33
CA GLU A 93 5.12 -9.62 -14.84
C GLU A 93 6.43 -8.86 -14.66
N GLN A 94 6.44 -7.56 -14.92
CA GLN A 94 7.61 -6.72 -14.69
C GLN A 94 8.03 -6.70 -13.23
N VAL A 95 7.07 -6.66 -12.31
CA VAL A 95 7.36 -6.73 -10.87
C VAL A 95 7.95 -8.08 -10.49
N ARG A 96 7.40 -9.17 -11.02
CA ARG A 96 7.94 -10.51 -10.77
C ARG A 96 9.37 -10.65 -11.25
N ILE A 97 9.68 -10.12 -12.44
CA ILE A 97 11.03 -10.12 -12.99
C ILE A 97 11.98 -9.36 -12.07
N ARG A 98 11.57 -8.18 -11.60
CA ARG A 98 12.38 -7.37 -10.70
C ARG A 98 12.65 -8.08 -9.38
N LEU A 99 11.65 -8.72 -8.80
CA LEU A 99 11.81 -9.50 -7.58
C LEU A 99 12.77 -10.67 -7.79
N ARG A 100 12.65 -11.36 -8.90
CA ARG A 100 13.54 -12.46 -9.27
C ARG A 100 14.98 -11.99 -9.36
N ASP A 101 15.20 -10.86 -10.02
CA ASP A 101 16.54 -10.28 -10.18
C ASP A 101 17.15 -9.90 -8.83
N LEU A 102 16.36 -9.35 -7.92
CA LEU A 102 16.81 -9.01 -6.59
C LEU A 102 17.24 -10.25 -5.81
N TYR A 103 16.49 -11.34 -5.90
CA TYR A 103 16.85 -12.60 -5.26
C TYR A 103 18.11 -13.23 -5.90
N ALA A 104 18.26 -13.07 -7.20
CA ALA A 104 19.42 -13.60 -7.91
C ALA A 104 20.72 -12.89 -7.56
N MET A 105 20.63 -11.67 -7.02
CA MET A 105 21.79 -10.89 -6.61
C MET A 105 22.36 -11.30 -5.25
N GLU A 106 21.70 -12.15 -4.54
CA GLU A 106 22.23 -12.72 -3.32
C GLU A 106 23.28 -13.82 -3.65
#